data_360ab4cd4f8572d9be15014ebd82525d
#
_entry.id   360ab4cd4f8572d9be15014ebd82525d
#
_cell.length_a   1.000
_cell.length_b   1.000
_cell.length_c   1.000
_cell.angle_alpha   90.00
_cell.angle_beta   90.00
_cell.angle_gamma   90.00
#
_symmetry.space_group_name_H-M   'P 1'
#
loop_
_entity.id
_entity.type
_entity.pdbx_description
1 polymer ?
#
loop_
_entity_poly.entity_id
_entity_poly.type
_entity_poly.pdbx_seq_one_letter_code
_entity_poly.pdbx_strand_id
1 'polypeptide(L)'
;LKNKTIALVALPALALFAACTPKPAPGPVSIDSNKAALPTMERIALGANSCWFKSKDKDFRGYTLAPELNSFTGRPRFLVVSSRNLAGRPLLVVQAQGNPARIEAFGPMMQQAHGGRIAKDINRWASGQKDC
;
A
#
# COMPACT_ATOMS: atom_id res chain seq x y z
N LEU A 1 61.80 -45.11 -19.82
CA LEU A 1 60.59 -45.13 -19.02
C LEU A 1 60.16 -43.68 -18.78
N LYS A 2 59.16 -43.22 -19.58
CA LYS A 2 58.56 -41.87 -19.45
C LYS A 2 57.27 -41.97 -18.67
N ASN A 3 57.24 -41.49 -17.43
CA ASN A 3 56.07 -41.33 -16.64
C ASN A 3 55.29 -40.10 -17.14
N LYS A 4 54.13 -40.30 -17.70
CA LYS A 4 53.16 -39.22 -17.99
C LYS A 4 52.25 -39.02 -16.78
N THR A 5 52.47 -37.97 -16.05
CA THR A 5 51.61 -37.52 -14.97
C THR A 5 50.39 -36.81 -15.59
N ILE A 6 49.21 -37.41 -15.45
CA ILE A 6 47.96 -36.81 -15.85
C ILE A 6 47.49 -35.92 -14.71
N ALA A 7 47.51 -34.61 -14.91
CA ALA A 7 46.95 -33.63 -13.97
C ALA A 7 45.43 -33.57 -14.18
N LEU A 8 44.69 -34.01 -13.17
CA LEU A 8 43.24 -33.92 -13.12
C LEU A 8 42.86 -32.50 -12.67
N VAL A 9 42.40 -31.69 -13.60
CA VAL A 9 41.89 -30.33 -13.30
C VAL A 9 40.46 -30.48 -12.84
N ALA A 10 40.20 -30.33 -11.54
CA ALA A 10 38.90 -30.24 -10.96
C ALA A 10 38.37 -28.81 -11.13
N LEU A 11 37.33 -28.62 -11.97
CA LEU A 11 36.57 -27.36 -12.04
C LEU A 11 35.60 -27.30 -10.85
N PRO A 12 35.60 -26.22 -10.04
CA PRO A 12 34.56 -26.00 -9.09
C PRO A 12 33.32 -25.44 -9.82
N ALA A 13 32.20 -26.17 -9.77
CA ALA A 13 30.92 -25.69 -10.21
C ALA A 13 30.41 -24.62 -9.22
N LEU A 14 30.50 -23.34 -9.62
CA LEU A 14 29.88 -22.25 -8.87
C LEU A 14 28.36 -22.33 -9.05
N ALA A 15 27.67 -22.88 -8.05
CA ALA A 15 26.21 -22.82 -7.98
C ALA A 15 25.77 -21.38 -7.63
N LEU A 16 25.28 -20.65 -8.62
CA LEU A 16 24.62 -19.35 -8.42
C LEU A 16 23.25 -19.60 -7.77
N PHE A 17 23.17 -19.51 -6.46
CA PHE A 17 21.90 -19.40 -5.76
C PHE A 17 21.35 -18.00 -6.01
N ALA A 18 20.41 -17.87 -6.95
CA ALA A 18 19.58 -16.67 -7.09
C ALA A 18 18.68 -16.61 -5.85
N ALA A 19 19.11 -15.88 -4.83
CA ALA A 19 18.27 -15.57 -3.68
C ALA A 19 17.17 -14.62 -4.14
N CYS A 20 15.93 -15.13 -4.34
CA CYS A 20 14.74 -14.33 -4.44
C CYS A 20 14.48 -13.69 -3.07
N THR A 21 15.05 -12.52 -2.80
CA THR A 21 14.66 -11.71 -1.65
C THR A 21 13.25 -11.19 -1.90
N PRO A 22 12.25 -11.53 -1.05
CA PRO A 22 10.93 -10.96 -1.17
C PRO A 22 11.04 -9.44 -1.02
N LYS A 23 10.46 -8.70 -1.98
CA LYS A 23 10.41 -7.24 -1.91
C LYS A 23 9.66 -6.85 -0.63
N PRO A 24 10.23 -6.01 0.24
CA PRO A 24 9.55 -5.59 1.45
C PRO A 24 8.19 -4.96 1.09
N ALA A 25 7.13 -5.29 1.84
CA ALA A 25 5.86 -4.59 1.72
C ALA A 25 6.09 -3.11 2.05
N PRO A 26 5.48 -2.17 1.31
CA PRO A 26 5.61 -0.76 1.63
C PRO A 26 4.99 -0.50 3.00
N GLY A 27 5.74 0.16 3.87
CA GLY A 27 5.25 0.65 5.14
C GLY A 27 4.35 1.89 4.95
N PRO A 28 4.23 2.74 5.99
CA PRO A 28 3.52 4.00 5.88
C PRO A 28 4.01 4.83 4.71
N VAL A 29 3.10 5.44 3.96
CA VAL A 29 3.43 6.28 2.81
C VAL A 29 2.96 7.71 3.04
N SER A 30 3.69 8.66 2.45
CA SER A 30 3.33 10.07 2.38
C SER A 30 3.33 10.52 0.92
N ILE A 31 2.24 11.19 0.51
CA ILE A 31 1.98 11.61 -0.87
C ILE A 31 1.58 13.08 -0.85
N ASP A 32 2.15 13.89 -1.73
CA ASP A 32 1.75 15.28 -1.88
C ASP A 32 0.69 15.43 -2.98
N SER A 33 -0.28 16.32 -2.75
CA SER A 33 -1.32 16.71 -3.71
C SER A 33 -1.19 18.20 -4.02
N ASN A 34 -1.70 18.61 -5.17
CA ASN A 34 -1.75 20.03 -5.56
C ASN A 34 -3.03 20.75 -5.10
N LYS A 35 -3.88 20.10 -4.33
CA LYS A 35 -5.15 20.63 -3.80
C LYS A 35 -5.19 20.57 -2.28
N ALA A 36 -6.13 21.29 -1.67
CA ALA A 36 -6.35 21.26 -0.24
C ALA A 36 -6.78 19.87 0.29
N ALA A 37 -6.62 19.65 1.58
CA ALA A 37 -6.83 18.36 2.22
C ALA A 37 -8.25 17.80 2.00
N LEU A 38 -9.30 18.59 2.21
CA LEU A 38 -10.67 18.08 2.11
C LEU A 38 -11.03 17.61 0.70
N PRO A 39 -10.91 18.42 -0.37
CA PRO A 39 -11.25 17.96 -1.72
C PRO A 39 -10.35 16.80 -2.19
N THR A 40 -9.13 16.72 -1.70
CA THR A 40 -8.24 15.59 -1.99
C THR A 40 -8.76 14.31 -1.34
N MET A 41 -9.11 14.38 -0.05
CA MET A 41 -9.63 13.21 0.67
C MET A 41 -11.01 12.77 0.20
N GLU A 42 -11.88 13.68 -0.23
CA GLU A 42 -13.16 13.34 -0.87
C GLU A 42 -12.94 12.47 -2.11
N ARG A 43 -12.01 12.84 -2.98
CA ARG A 43 -11.67 12.04 -4.17
C ARG A 43 -11.11 10.67 -3.81
N ILE A 44 -10.18 10.61 -2.87
CA ILE A 44 -9.57 9.36 -2.45
C ILE A 44 -10.63 8.44 -1.82
N ALA A 45 -11.49 8.98 -0.96
CA ALA A 45 -12.57 8.21 -0.32
C ALA A 45 -13.58 7.66 -1.34
N LEU A 46 -13.94 8.45 -2.36
CA LEU A 46 -14.81 7.99 -3.46
C LEU A 46 -14.15 6.87 -4.26
N GLY A 47 -12.87 7.01 -4.59
CA GLY A 47 -12.09 5.97 -5.28
C GLY A 47 -12.02 4.68 -4.47
N ALA A 48 -11.69 4.78 -3.18
CA ALA A 48 -11.63 3.64 -2.28
C ALA A 48 -12.99 2.95 -2.17
N ASN A 49 -14.07 3.70 -1.96
CA ASN A 49 -15.41 3.14 -1.89
C ASN A 49 -15.82 2.40 -3.17
N SER A 50 -15.52 2.97 -4.34
CA SER A 50 -15.87 2.37 -5.62
C SER A 50 -15.01 1.17 -5.96
N CYS A 51 -13.68 1.29 -5.84
CA CYS A 51 -12.73 0.31 -6.33
C CYS A 51 -12.43 -0.82 -5.34
N TRP A 52 -12.54 -0.56 -4.04
CA TRP A 52 -12.24 -1.57 -3.02
C TRP A 52 -13.50 -2.24 -2.44
N PHE A 53 -14.59 -1.48 -2.27
CA PHE A 53 -15.77 -1.97 -1.55
C PHE A 53 -16.96 -2.27 -2.46
N LYS A 54 -17.42 -1.32 -3.27
CA LYS A 54 -18.54 -1.55 -4.18
C LYS A 54 -18.22 -2.57 -5.27
N SER A 55 -16.98 -2.66 -5.71
CA SER A 55 -16.50 -3.66 -6.65
C SER A 55 -16.43 -5.07 -6.06
N LYS A 56 -16.59 -5.21 -4.75
CA LYS A 56 -16.42 -6.47 -3.99
C LYS A 56 -15.02 -7.07 -4.14
N ASP A 57 -14.01 -6.21 -4.15
CA ASP A 57 -12.63 -6.62 -4.25
C ASP A 57 -12.25 -7.60 -3.14
N LYS A 58 -11.60 -8.70 -3.52
CA LYS A 58 -11.26 -9.79 -2.60
C LYS A 58 -10.32 -9.36 -1.46
N ASP A 59 -9.43 -8.40 -1.73
CA ASP A 59 -8.45 -7.93 -0.75
C ASP A 59 -9.09 -7.10 0.37
N PHE A 60 -10.31 -6.57 0.12
CA PHE A 60 -11.07 -5.78 1.08
C PHE A 60 -12.32 -6.49 1.63
N ARG A 61 -12.47 -7.77 1.29
CA ARG A 61 -13.56 -8.58 1.84
C ARG A 61 -13.41 -8.74 3.36
N GLY A 62 -14.50 -8.49 4.08
CA GLY A 62 -14.50 -8.53 5.55
C GLY A 62 -14.09 -7.23 6.22
N TYR A 63 -13.90 -6.17 5.45
CA TYR A 63 -13.60 -4.83 5.95
C TYR A 63 -14.69 -3.84 5.56
N THR A 64 -14.73 -2.72 6.27
CA THR A 64 -15.69 -1.63 6.07
C THR A 64 -14.94 -0.30 6.01
N LEU A 65 -15.36 0.57 5.09
CA LEU A 65 -14.89 1.94 4.98
C LEU A 65 -15.67 2.82 5.97
N ALA A 66 -14.98 3.55 6.82
CA ALA A 66 -15.54 4.50 7.76
C ALA A 66 -15.00 5.92 7.47
N PRO A 67 -15.72 6.75 6.70
CA PRO A 67 -15.28 8.10 6.39
C PRO A 67 -15.46 9.06 7.59
N GLU A 68 -14.45 9.89 7.85
CA GLU A 68 -14.42 10.94 8.85
C GLU A 68 -13.90 12.24 8.22
N LEU A 69 -14.59 12.73 7.18
CA LEU A 69 -14.13 13.86 6.38
C LEU A 69 -14.31 15.20 7.10
N ASN A 70 -15.26 15.30 8.04
CA ASN A 70 -15.54 16.49 8.85
C ASN A 70 -14.89 16.39 10.23
N SER A 71 -13.63 16.04 10.29
CA SER A 71 -12.91 15.91 11.54
C SER A 71 -12.67 17.27 12.21
N PHE A 72 -12.90 17.37 13.54
CA PHE A 72 -12.57 18.55 14.36
C PHE A 72 -11.08 18.90 14.35
N THR A 73 -10.22 17.94 14.01
CA THR A 73 -8.76 18.14 13.99
C THR A 73 -8.28 18.86 12.72
N GLY A 74 -9.18 19.17 11.78
CA GLY A 74 -8.80 19.73 10.47
C GLY A 74 -8.09 18.73 9.55
N ARG A 75 -8.09 17.44 9.91
CA ARG A 75 -7.49 16.35 9.14
C ARG A 75 -8.60 15.43 8.63
N PRO A 76 -9.19 15.72 7.45
CA PRO A 76 -10.13 14.80 6.83
C PRO A 76 -9.46 13.44 6.61
N ARG A 77 -10.18 12.36 6.94
CA ARG A 77 -9.66 10.99 6.86
C ARG A 77 -10.75 9.99 6.57
N PHE A 78 -10.35 8.79 6.19
CA PHE A 78 -11.18 7.61 6.33
C PHE A 78 -10.39 6.47 6.98
N LEU A 79 -11.13 5.56 7.57
CA LEU A 79 -10.61 4.37 8.22
C LEU A 79 -11.10 3.14 7.48
N VAL A 80 -10.30 2.10 7.47
CA VAL A 80 -10.73 0.75 7.12
C VAL A 80 -10.68 -0.09 8.38
N VAL A 81 -11.82 -0.62 8.77
CA VAL A 81 -12.02 -1.40 9.99
C VAL A 81 -12.55 -2.80 9.65
N SER A 82 -12.42 -3.74 10.58
CA SER A 82 -13.04 -5.05 10.43
C SER A 82 -14.58 -4.92 10.44
N SER A 83 -15.27 -5.56 9.50
CA SER A 83 -16.73 -5.60 9.47
C SER A 83 -17.34 -6.33 10.68
N ARG A 84 -16.54 -7.15 11.36
CA ARG A 84 -16.95 -7.87 12.58
C ARG A 84 -16.78 -7.03 13.86
N ASN A 85 -16.00 -5.96 13.78
CA ASN A 85 -15.74 -5.08 14.93
C ASN A 85 -15.54 -3.64 14.43
N LEU A 86 -16.62 -2.94 14.18
CA LEU A 86 -16.62 -1.58 13.65
C LEU A 86 -16.01 -0.54 14.61
N ALA A 87 -16.01 -0.83 15.91
CA ALA A 87 -15.40 0.01 16.94
C ALA A 87 -13.95 -0.40 17.23
N GLY A 88 -13.43 -1.39 16.51
CA GLY A 88 -12.09 -1.90 16.70
C GLY A 88 -11.01 -0.94 16.18
N ARG A 89 -9.77 -1.31 16.46
CA ARG A 89 -8.63 -0.54 15.96
C ARG A 89 -8.61 -0.53 14.43
N PRO A 90 -8.43 0.64 13.78
CA PRO A 90 -8.32 0.72 12.33
C PRO A 90 -7.15 -0.09 11.80
N LEU A 91 -7.36 -0.75 10.68
CA LEU A 91 -6.35 -1.54 9.96
C LEU A 91 -5.66 -0.70 8.88
N LEU A 92 -6.34 0.33 8.38
CA LEU A 92 -5.80 1.35 7.50
C LEU A 92 -6.38 2.70 7.91
N VAL A 93 -5.54 3.71 7.97
CA VAL A 93 -5.90 5.11 8.11
C VAL A 93 -5.34 5.85 6.90
N VAL A 94 -6.20 6.58 6.19
CA VAL A 94 -5.78 7.52 5.15
C VAL A 94 -6.27 8.88 5.56
N GLN A 95 -5.37 9.84 5.70
CA GLN A 95 -5.67 11.21 6.14
C GLN A 95 -4.87 12.22 5.34
N ALA A 96 -5.34 13.46 5.32
CA ALA A 96 -4.62 14.56 4.71
C ALA A 96 -4.66 15.81 5.57
N GLN A 97 -3.67 16.68 5.37
CA GLN A 97 -3.61 17.98 6.01
C GLN A 97 -2.98 19.01 5.10
N GLY A 98 -3.35 20.27 5.28
CA GLY A 98 -2.73 21.42 4.61
C GLY A 98 -3.33 21.75 3.25
N ASN A 99 -2.75 22.79 2.66
CA ASN A 99 -3.05 23.29 1.32
C ASN A 99 -1.77 23.90 0.72
N PRO A 100 -1.10 23.25 -0.21
CA PRO A 100 -1.37 21.89 -0.77
C PRO A 100 -1.38 20.78 0.26
N ALA A 101 -2.17 19.73 0.00
CA ALA A 101 -2.34 18.65 0.95
C ALA A 101 -1.17 17.66 0.96
N ARG A 102 -0.79 17.24 2.15
CA ARG A 102 -0.01 16.04 2.36
C ARG A 102 -0.92 14.92 2.83
N ILE A 103 -0.91 13.81 2.09
CA ILE A 103 -1.67 12.61 2.37
C ILE A 103 -0.77 11.60 3.07
N GLU A 104 -1.26 10.99 4.13
CA GLU A 104 -0.60 9.92 4.85
C GLU A 104 -1.49 8.69 4.85
N ALA A 105 -0.90 7.52 4.57
CA ALA A 105 -1.56 6.24 4.69
C ALA A 105 -0.73 5.31 5.56
N PHE A 106 -1.33 4.78 6.61
CA PHE A 106 -0.65 3.93 7.58
C PHE A 106 -1.61 2.94 8.24
N GLY A 107 -1.05 1.97 8.93
CA GLY A 107 -1.76 0.90 9.61
C GLY A 107 -1.29 -0.48 9.16
N PRO A 108 -1.76 -1.56 9.82
CA PRO A 108 -1.33 -2.93 9.53
C PRO A 108 -1.50 -3.34 8.07
N MET A 109 -2.54 -2.87 7.37
CA MET A 109 -2.76 -3.20 5.96
C MET A 109 -1.64 -2.72 5.04
N MET A 110 -0.93 -1.64 5.39
CA MET A 110 0.19 -1.15 4.59
C MET A 110 1.41 -2.09 4.61
N GLN A 111 1.48 -3.00 5.57
CA GLN A 111 2.55 -4.00 5.72
C GLN A 111 2.17 -5.36 5.13
N GLN A 112 0.94 -5.52 4.67
CA GLN A 112 0.46 -6.75 4.02
C GLN A 112 0.80 -6.75 2.53
N ALA A 113 0.59 -7.90 1.88
CA ALA A 113 0.92 -8.10 0.46
C ALA A 113 0.29 -7.05 -0.48
N HIS A 114 -0.92 -6.56 -0.16
CA HIS A 114 -1.63 -5.55 -0.94
C HIS A 114 -1.31 -4.09 -0.55
N GLY A 115 -0.41 -3.86 0.41
CA GLY A 115 -0.01 -2.51 0.83
C GLY A 115 0.55 -1.66 -0.31
N GLY A 116 1.33 -2.25 -1.21
CA GLY A 116 1.85 -1.56 -2.39
C GLY A 116 0.77 -1.14 -3.37
N ARG A 117 -0.26 -1.96 -3.54
CA ARG A 117 -1.44 -1.62 -4.33
C ARG A 117 -2.21 -0.46 -3.70
N ILE A 118 -2.44 -0.50 -2.38
CA ILE A 118 -3.09 0.59 -1.66
C ILE A 118 -2.38 1.92 -1.91
N ALA A 119 -1.06 1.96 -1.79
CA ALA A 119 -0.26 3.17 -2.03
C ALA A 119 -0.43 3.70 -3.46
N LYS A 120 -0.42 2.82 -4.46
CA LYS A 120 -0.62 3.19 -5.88
C LYS A 120 -2.01 3.74 -6.14
N ASP A 121 -3.04 3.11 -5.58
CA ASP A 121 -4.43 3.53 -5.73
C ASP A 121 -4.64 4.93 -5.11
N ILE A 122 -4.16 5.14 -3.90
CA ILE A 122 -4.23 6.46 -3.23
C ILE A 122 -3.54 7.54 -4.05
N ASN A 123 -2.32 7.27 -4.56
CA ASN A 123 -1.58 8.22 -5.38
C ASN A 123 -2.33 8.56 -6.66
N ARG A 124 -2.90 7.57 -7.34
CA ARG A 124 -3.70 7.76 -8.56
C ARG A 124 -4.91 8.66 -8.29
N TRP A 125 -5.68 8.41 -7.24
CA TRP A 125 -6.85 9.25 -6.90
C TRP A 125 -6.45 10.63 -6.38
N ALA A 126 -5.37 10.74 -5.62
CA ALA A 126 -4.81 12.02 -5.19
C ALA A 126 -4.44 12.91 -6.38
N SER A 127 -3.95 12.35 -7.46
CA SER A 127 -3.62 13.07 -8.70
C SER A 127 -4.84 13.45 -9.55
N GLY A 128 -6.04 12.97 -9.21
CA GLY A 128 -7.30 13.28 -9.88
C GLY A 128 -7.82 12.22 -10.84
N GLN A 129 -7.11 11.11 -11.03
CA GLN A 129 -7.60 9.97 -11.79
C GLN A 129 -8.73 9.27 -11.01
N LYS A 130 -9.71 8.69 -11.72
CA LYS A 130 -10.89 8.08 -11.12
C LYS A 130 -10.99 6.57 -11.35
N ASP A 131 -10.15 6.04 -12.19
CA ASP A 131 -10.11 4.62 -12.54
C ASP A 131 -9.63 3.74 -11.39
N CYS A 132 -10.02 2.51 -11.41
CA CYS A 132 -9.52 1.47 -10.53
C CYS A 132 -8.26 0.82 -11.14
#